data_4c02107a37186c9f3432d8c1547c5e9c
#
_entry.id   4c02107a37186c9f3432d8c1547c5e9c
#
_cell.length_a   1.000
_cell.length_b   1.000
_cell.length_c   1.000
_cell.angle_alpha   90.00
_cell.angle_beta   90.00
_cell.angle_gamma   90.00
#
_symmetry.space_group_name_H-M   'P 1'
#
loop_
_entity.id
_entity.type
_entity.pdbx_description
1 polymer ?
#
loop_
_entity_poly.entity_id
_entity_poly.type
_entity_poly.pdbx_seq_one_letter_code
_entity_poly.pdbx_strand_id
1 'polypeptide(L)'
;AFLSNNEKTIPVWKKLEDGGSVYFTPDPAKGQVEGKEKFALGDTAVYYTVEKTGFKAQSLEMKKLRAGKKYVYYPYEVQDLKHYPNLIKHMAPNRPSVAEKASSREWVRMRLGETYLIAAEAAGRKGDYDLAATYVNKVRERAAWHEGEVKVPQFYTIEGGVNDTHSTYDAIKVTEAQLRNTDFVEFMLDERGRELLGETCRWEDLVRTEKFYEWVKTFNPDATGLKEFHKLLPV
;
A
#
# COMPACT_ATOMS: atom_id res chain seq x y z
N ALA A 1 6.24 14.08 -6.22
CA ALA A 1 5.43 15.06 -6.90
C ALA A 1 5.40 14.74 -8.38
N PHE A 2 4.23 14.46 -8.93
CA PHE A 2 4.05 14.24 -10.37
C PHE A 2 3.76 15.59 -11.00
N LEU A 3 4.69 16.03 -11.84
CA LEU A 3 4.54 17.25 -12.58
C LEU A 3 4.12 16.91 -14.00
N SER A 4 3.08 17.55 -14.48
CA SER A 4 2.77 17.50 -15.90
C SER A 4 3.87 18.26 -16.64
N ASN A 5 4.36 17.70 -17.74
CA ASN A 5 5.40 18.33 -18.57
C ASN A 5 4.97 19.71 -19.13
N ASN A 6 3.72 20.09 -18.96
CA ASN A 6 3.16 21.35 -19.45
C ASN A 6 3.02 22.44 -18.36
N GLU A 7 3.32 22.12 -17.10
CA GLU A 7 3.26 23.13 -16.03
C GLU A 7 4.57 23.91 -15.96
N LYS A 8 4.48 25.23 -16.20
CA LYS A 8 5.62 26.15 -16.09
C LYS A 8 6.03 26.43 -14.64
N THR A 9 5.12 26.18 -13.68
CA THR A 9 5.36 26.30 -12.25
C THR A 9 5.39 24.90 -11.63
N ILE A 10 6.51 24.50 -11.08
CA ILE A 10 6.70 23.23 -10.40
C ILE A 10 7.16 23.45 -8.97
N PRO A 11 6.90 22.51 -8.06
CA PRO A 11 7.56 22.52 -6.76
C PRO A 11 9.06 22.36 -6.96
N VAL A 12 9.80 23.21 -6.27
CA VAL A 12 11.26 23.12 -6.22
C VAL A 12 11.62 22.11 -5.14
N TRP A 13 12.47 21.13 -5.50
CA TRP A 13 12.97 20.16 -4.53
C TRP A 13 14.44 20.46 -4.25
N LYS A 14 14.75 20.86 -3.04
CA LYS A 14 16.12 20.97 -2.51
C LYS A 14 16.34 19.92 -1.44
N LYS A 15 17.55 19.41 -1.36
CA LYS A 15 18.01 18.66 -0.20
C LYS A 15 18.32 19.67 0.90
N LEU A 16 17.65 19.57 2.04
CA LEU A 16 17.96 20.37 3.20
C LEU A 16 19.17 19.76 3.93
N GLU A 17 20.06 20.60 4.43
CA GLU A 17 21.28 20.19 5.12
C GLU A 17 21.01 19.43 6.43
N ASP A 18 19.86 19.65 7.02
CA ASP A 18 19.40 19.00 8.26
C ASP A 18 18.82 17.58 8.04
N GLY A 19 18.93 17.05 6.82
CA GLY A 19 18.39 15.73 6.49
C GLY A 19 16.87 15.68 6.31
N GLY A 20 16.22 16.83 6.32
CA GLY A 20 14.78 16.95 6.17
C GLY A 20 14.28 16.75 4.75
N SER A 21 13.55 17.69 4.23
CA SER A 21 12.83 17.55 2.95
C SER A 21 13.71 17.84 1.75
N VAL A 22 13.40 17.18 0.64
CA VAL A 22 13.97 17.48 -0.68
C VAL A 22 12.91 18.20 -1.50
N TYR A 23 13.25 19.32 -2.11
CA TYR A 23 12.38 19.97 -3.07
C TYR A 23 13.09 20.21 -4.41
N PHE A 24 12.34 20.31 -5.50
CA PHE A 24 12.92 20.47 -6.83
C PHE A 24 13.56 21.84 -7.02
N THR A 25 14.76 21.87 -7.58
CA THR A 25 15.32 23.08 -8.12
C THR A 25 14.67 23.38 -9.47
N PRO A 26 14.24 24.63 -9.73
CA PRO A 26 13.70 25.01 -11.01
C PRO A 26 14.72 24.73 -12.13
N ASP A 27 14.21 24.24 -13.24
CA ASP A 27 15.00 24.05 -14.47
C ASP A 27 14.64 25.19 -15.44
N PRO A 28 15.49 26.21 -15.60
CA PRO A 28 15.23 27.33 -16.49
C PRO A 28 15.04 26.93 -17.93
N ALA A 29 15.67 25.82 -18.37
CA ALA A 29 15.52 25.29 -19.73
C ALA A 29 14.08 24.82 -20.00
N LYS A 30 13.32 24.49 -18.96
CA LYS A 30 11.88 24.13 -19.03
C LYS A 30 10.97 25.31 -18.73
N GLY A 31 11.51 26.53 -18.62
CA GLY A 31 10.74 27.73 -18.32
C GLY A 31 10.24 27.79 -16.87
N GLN A 32 10.90 27.07 -15.97
CA GLN A 32 10.59 27.07 -14.54
C GLN A 32 11.33 28.24 -13.87
N VAL A 33 10.66 28.92 -12.97
CA VAL A 33 11.19 30.12 -12.30
C VAL A 33 11.12 29.95 -10.80
N GLU A 34 12.23 30.24 -10.13
CA GLU A 34 12.28 30.26 -8.66
C GLU A 34 11.32 31.33 -8.10
N GLY A 35 10.65 31.00 -7.01
CA GLY A 35 9.66 31.90 -6.38
C GLY A 35 8.27 31.89 -7.02
N LYS A 36 8.06 31.05 -8.03
CA LYS A 36 6.72 30.77 -8.63
C LYS A 36 6.29 29.33 -8.44
N GLU A 37 6.64 28.79 -7.31
CA GLU A 37 6.28 27.44 -6.93
C GLU A 37 4.77 27.33 -6.75
N LYS A 38 4.21 26.26 -7.29
CA LYS A 38 2.79 25.92 -7.12
C LYS A 38 2.48 25.55 -5.66
N PHE A 39 3.46 24.98 -4.97
CA PHE A 39 3.36 24.48 -3.61
C PHE A 39 4.53 25.01 -2.77
N ALA A 40 4.23 25.43 -1.57
CA ALA A 40 5.24 25.71 -0.55
C ALA A 40 5.71 24.41 0.11
N LEU A 41 6.81 24.48 0.85
CA LEU A 41 7.24 23.39 1.70
C LEU A 41 6.16 23.09 2.75
N GLY A 42 5.76 21.83 2.88
CA GLY A 42 4.67 21.41 3.76
C GLY A 42 3.29 21.40 3.11
N ASP A 43 3.13 21.99 1.92
CA ASP A 43 1.86 21.90 1.19
C ASP A 43 1.62 20.46 0.65
N THR A 44 0.36 20.07 0.62
CA THR A 44 -0.06 18.87 -0.06
C THR A 44 0.04 19.07 -1.57
N ALA A 45 0.92 18.32 -2.23
CA ALA A 45 1.08 18.35 -3.69
C ALA A 45 0.22 17.30 -4.39
N VAL A 46 0.07 16.13 -3.77
CA VAL A 46 -0.73 15.00 -4.31
C VAL A 46 -1.49 14.36 -3.16
N TYR A 47 -2.76 14.08 -3.39
CA TYR A 47 -3.62 13.41 -2.42
C TYR A 47 -4.25 12.17 -3.03
N TYR A 48 -3.95 11.01 -2.46
CA TYR A 48 -4.59 9.73 -2.78
C TYR A 48 -5.55 9.35 -1.67
N THR A 49 -6.73 8.88 -2.02
CA THR A 49 -7.69 8.36 -1.05
C THR A 49 -8.40 7.12 -1.58
N VAL A 50 -8.75 6.22 -0.69
CA VAL A 50 -9.60 5.06 -0.97
C VAL A 50 -11.09 5.39 -0.92
N GLU A 51 -11.44 6.59 -0.50
CA GLU A 51 -12.82 7.05 -0.46
C GLU A 51 -13.40 7.16 -1.87
N LYS A 52 -14.62 6.68 -2.01
CA LYS A 52 -15.37 6.77 -3.25
C LYS A 52 -16.16 8.07 -3.29
N THR A 53 -16.02 8.81 -4.37
CA THR A 53 -16.78 10.05 -4.61
C THR A 53 -18.18 9.78 -5.14
N GLY A 54 -18.44 8.59 -5.67
CA GLY A 54 -19.65 8.22 -6.37
C GLY A 54 -19.74 8.73 -7.81
N PHE A 55 -18.72 9.47 -8.27
CA PHE A 55 -18.67 9.95 -9.65
C PHE A 55 -17.91 8.98 -10.56
N LYS A 56 -18.29 8.89 -11.82
CA LYS A 56 -17.49 8.15 -12.79
C LYS A 56 -16.16 8.87 -13.04
N ALA A 57 -15.08 8.13 -13.20
CA ALA A 57 -13.71 8.65 -13.38
C ALA A 57 -13.59 9.75 -14.43
N GLN A 58 -14.30 9.63 -15.55
CA GLN A 58 -14.25 10.57 -16.67
C GLN A 58 -15.41 11.57 -16.68
N SER A 59 -16.27 11.58 -15.68
CA SER A 59 -17.43 12.47 -15.62
C SER A 59 -17.05 13.95 -15.47
N LEU A 60 -17.97 14.83 -15.83
CA LEU A 60 -17.76 16.27 -15.69
C LEU A 60 -17.66 16.68 -14.22
N GLU A 61 -18.43 16.03 -13.35
CA GLU A 61 -18.41 16.24 -11.91
C GLU A 61 -17.03 15.90 -11.33
N MET A 62 -16.46 14.76 -11.71
CA MET A 62 -15.12 14.37 -11.32
C MET A 62 -14.07 15.37 -11.79
N LYS A 63 -14.16 15.80 -13.05
CA LYS A 63 -13.24 16.80 -13.60
C LYS A 63 -13.33 18.14 -12.84
N LYS A 64 -14.53 18.61 -12.53
CA LYS A 64 -14.75 19.83 -11.74
C LYS A 64 -14.21 19.68 -10.32
N LEU A 65 -14.48 18.56 -9.66
CA LEU A 65 -13.98 18.26 -8.32
C LEU A 65 -12.44 18.32 -8.25
N ARG A 66 -11.78 17.68 -9.22
CA ARG A 66 -10.31 17.66 -9.28
C ARG A 66 -9.72 19.04 -9.65
N ALA A 67 -10.33 19.75 -10.57
CA ALA A 67 -9.89 21.08 -10.99
C ALA A 67 -10.04 22.14 -9.88
N GLY A 68 -10.98 21.96 -8.95
CA GLY A 68 -11.17 22.84 -7.79
C GLY A 68 -10.13 22.69 -6.68
N LYS A 69 -9.22 21.71 -6.79
CA LYS A 69 -8.16 21.49 -5.80
C LYS A 69 -6.86 22.15 -6.23
N LYS A 70 -6.12 22.72 -5.28
CA LYS A 70 -4.75 23.21 -5.51
C LYS A 70 -3.79 22.05 -5.82
N TYR A 71 -4.01 20.89 -5.21
CA TYR A 71 -3.21 19.68 -5.34
C TYR A 71 -3.80 18.69 -6.39
N VAL A 72 -2.99 17.75 -6.82
CA VAL A 72 -3.44 16.65 -7.68
C VAL A 72 -4.22 15.65 -6.84
N TYR A 73 -5.50 15.48 -7.15
CA TYR A 73 -6.41 14.64 -6.39
C TYR A 73 -6.69 13.32 -7.10
N TYR A 74 -6.44 12.21 -6.41
CA TYR A 74 -6.67 10.84 -6.89
C TYR A 74 -7.66 10.11 -5.97
N PRO A 75 -8.97 10.34 -6.11
CA PRO A 75 -9.97 9.50 -5.48
C PRO A 75 -9.96 8.09 -6.07
N TYR A 76 -10.62 7.14 -5.40
CA TYR A 76 -10.63 5.73 -5.79
C TYR A 76 -10.93 5.52 -7.29
N GLU A 77 -11.92 6.21 -7.84
CA GLU A 77 -12.40 6.00 -9.21
C GLU A 77 -11.44 6.45 -10.31
N VAL A 78 -10.45 7.28 -10.00
CA VAL A 78 -9.44 7.74 -10.99
C VAL A 78 -8.07 7.10 -10.80
N GLN A 79 -7.93 6.21 -9.82
CA GLN A 79 -6.73 5.41 -9.68
C GLN A 79 -6.71 4.33 -10.76
N ASP A 80 -5.58 4.17 -11.39
CA ASP A 80 -5.36 3.20 -12.46
C ASP A 80 -3.96 2.59 -12.34
N LEU A 81 -3.59 1.72 -13.29
CA LEU A 81 -2.27 1.06 -13.29
C LEU A 81 -1.07 2.02 -13.38
N LYS A 82 -1.29 3.30 -13.70
CA LYS A 82 -0.24 4.31 -13.80
C LYS A 82 -0.26 5.30 -12.63
N HIS A 83 -1.40 5.42 -11.97
CA HIS A 83 -1.64 6.42 -10.93
C HIS A 83 -2.18 5.75 -9.67
N TYR A 84 -1.31 5.09 -8.95
CA TYR A 84 -1.60 4.42 -7.68
C TYR A 84 -0.46 4.65 -6.68
N PRO A 85 -0.72 4.54 -5.37
CA PRO A 85 0.33 4.59 -4.37
C PRO A 85 1.32 3.44 -4.55
N ASN A 86 2.59 3.78 -4.75
CA ASN A 86 3.64 2.77 -4.90
C ASN A 86 4.03 2.15 -3.56
N LEU A 87 4.27 0.85 -3.57
CA LEU A 87 4.89 0.17 -2.45
C LEU A 87 6.34 0.58 -2.33
N ILE A 88 6.71 1.14 -1.18
CA ILE A 88 8.11 1.50 -0.88
C ILE A 88 8.90 0.33 -0.26
N LYS A 89 8.24 -0.76 0.07
CA LYS A 89 8.81 -1.95 0.74
C LYS A 89 10.07 -2.48 0.06
N HIS A 90 10.12 -2.42 -1.27
CA HIS A 90 11.24 -2.92 -2.07
C HIS A 90 12.12 -1.82 -2.66
N MET A 91 11.85 -0.56 -2.33
CA MET A 91 12.67 0.54 -2.81
C MET A 91 14.00 0.61 -2.05
N ALA A 92 15.10 0.77 -2.78
CA ALA A 92 16.39 1.10 -2.19
C ALA A 92 16.44 2.62 -1.95
N PRO A 93 16.60 3.09 -0.70
CA PRO A 93 16.60 4.52 -0.40
C PRO A 93 17.87 5.23 -0.88
N ASN A 94 18.94 4.47 -1.09
CA ASN A 94 20.26 4.96 -1.49
C ASN A 94 20.50 4.98 -3.00
N ARG A 95 19.46 4.89 -3.83
CA ARG A 95 19.58 4.98 -5.28
C ARG A 95 20.10 6.37 -5.70
N PRO A 96 21.00 6.45 -6.69
CA PRO A 96 21.54 7.73 -7.17
C PRO A 96 20.48 8.68 -7.74
N SER A 97 19.41 8.12 -8.31
CA SER A 97 18.27 8.89 -8.85
C SER A 97 16.98 8.11 -8.79
N VAL A 98 15.85 8.79 -8.95
CA VAL A 98 14.52 8.16 -9.02
C VAL A 98 14.36 7.27 -10.25
N ALA A 99 15.09 7.60 -11.32
CA ALA A 99 15.08 6.85 -12.59
C ALA A 99 15.94 5.60 -12.58
N GLU A 100 16.87 5.48 -11.60
CA GLU A 100 17.73 4.32 -11.48
C GLU A 100 16.93 3.07 -11.13
N LYS A 101 17.02 2.07 -11.99
CA LYS A 101 16.31 0.79 -11.82
C LYS A 101 17.17 -0.25 -11.09
N ALA A 102 18.49 -0.13 -11.16
CA ALA A 102 19.40 -1.00 -10.46
C ALA A 102 19.38 -0.72 -8.96
N SER A 103 19.41 -1.77 -8.17
CA SER A 103 19.41 -1.69 -6.71
C SER A 103 20.37 -2.70 -6.14
N SER A 104 21.14 -2.30 -5.14
CA SER A 104 21.98 -3.19 -4.33
C SER A 104 21.21 -3.81 -3.15
N ARG A 105 19.90 -3.50 -3.02
CA ARG A 105 19.10 -4.06 -1.96
C ARG A 105 18.89 -5.55 -2.18
N GLU A 106 19.10 -6.32 -1.14
CA GLU A 106 18.84 -7.76 -1.14
C GLU A 106 17.36 -8.06 -1.37
N TRP A 107 17.09 -9.10 -2.13
CA TRP A 107 15.74 -9.61 -2.34
C TRP A 107 15.40 -10.65 -1.26
N VAL A 108 14.46 -10.33 -0.42
CA VAL A 108 13.97 -11.27 0.60
C VAL A 108 13.04 -12.29 -0.05
N ARG A 109 13.45 -13.56 -0.05
CA ARG A 109 12.65 -14.68 -0.60
C ARG A 109 11.60 -15.18 0.38
N MET A 110 11.95 -15.23 1.66
CA MET A 110 11.09 -15.63 2.77
C MET A 110 11.56 -14.89 4.02
N ARG A 111 10.63 -14.52 4.88
CA ARG A 111 10.93 -13.85 6.14
C ARG A 111 10.12 -14.42 7.30
N LEU A 112 10.54 -14.14 8.52
CA LEU A 112 9.98 -14.71 9.74
C LEU A 112 8.47 -14.48 9.87
N GLY A 113 7.94 -13.33 9.41
CA GLY A 113 6.49 -13.07 9.39
C GLY A 113 5.73 -14.10 8.55
N GLU A 114 6.26 -14.45 7.38
CA GLU A 114 5.67 -15.51 6.55
C GLU A 114 5.73 -16.87 7.23
N THR A 115 6.86 -17.19 7.87
CA THR A 115 7.02 -18.47 8.60
C THR A 115 5.99 -18.60 9.72
N TYR A 116 5.74 -17.53 10.48
CA TYR A 116 4.69 -17.53 11.49
C TYR A 116 3.30 -17.75 10.90
N LEU A 117 2.99 -17.12 9.77
CA LEU A 117 1.68 -17.29 9.13
C LEU A 117 1.50 -18.69 8.52
N ILE A 118 2.56 -19.32 8.01
CA ILE A 118 2.52 -20.73 7.58
C ILE A 118 2.26 -21.65 8.80
N ALA A 119 2.97 -21.42 9.91
CA ALA A 119 2.78 -22.19 11.12
C ALA A 119 1.36 -22.00 11.71
N ALA A 120 0.83 -20.77 11.67
CA ALA A 120 -0.53 -20.47 12.10
C ALA A 120 -1.57 -21.22 11.25
N GLU A 121 -1.41 -21.20 9.92
CA GLU A 121 -2.31 -21.91 9.02
C GLU A 121 -2.25 -23.42 9.24
N ALA A 122 -1.06 -23.98 9.40
CA ALA A 122 -0.90 -25.41 9.68
C ALA A 122 -1.56 -25.82 11.01
N ALA A 123 -1.41 -25.03 12.06
CA ALA A 123 -2.02 -25.27 13.36
C ALA A 123 -3.56 -25.23 13.24
N GLY A 124 -4.12 -24.17 12.67
CA GLY A 124 -5.57 -24.01 12.55
C GLY A 124 -6.22 -25.07 11.64
N ARG A 125 -5.56 -25.50 10.55
CA ARG A 125 -6.03 -26.61 9.72
C ARG A 125 -6.06 -27.96 10.46
N LYS A 126 -5.26 -28.11 11.51
CA LYS A 126 -5.30 -29.26 12.43
C LYS A 126 -6.32 -29.08 13.56
N GLY A 127 -7.02 -27.95 13.62
CA GLY A 127 -7.99 -27.64 14.66
C GLY A 127 -7.39 -26.99 15.92
N ASP A 128 -6.07 -26.75 15.94
CA ASP A 128 -5.38 -26.08 17.05
C ASP A 128 -5.43 -24.56 16.86
N TYR A 129 -6.57 -23.98 17.13
CA TYR A 129 -6.80 -22.54 16.96
C TYR A 129 -6.11 -21.67 18.02
N ASP A 130 -5.79 -22.22 19.19
CA ASP A 130 -5.03 -21.53 20.21
C ASP A 130 -3.58 -21.28 19.73
N LEU A 131 -2.95 -22.34 19.22
CA LEU A 131 -1.62 -22.22 18.65
C LEU A 131 -1.61 -21.33 17.39
N ALA A 132 -2.66 -21.42 16.55
CA ALA A 132 -2.81 -20.57 15.39
C ALA A 132 -2.90 -19.09 15.81
N ALA A 133 -3.73 -18.76 16.82
CA ALA A 133 -3.83 -17.40 17.36
C ALA A 133 -2.48 -16.91 17.92
N THR A 134 -1.76 -17.77 18.61
CA THR A 134 -0.43 -17.45 19.12
C THR A 134 0.52 -17.01 18.01
N TYR A 135 0.59 -17.73 16.90
CA TYR A 135 1.47 -17.37 15.78
C TYR A 135 1.01 -16.14 15.02
N VAL A 136 -0.29 -15.98 14.76
CA VAL A 136 -0.84 -14.75 14.15
C VAL A 136 -0.52 -13.54 15.02
N ASN A 137 -0.69 -13.68 16.32
CA ASN A 137 -0.47 -12.59 17.26
C ASN A 137 1.00 -12.17 17.36
N LYS A 138 1.97 -13.03 17.06
CA LYS A 138 3.38 -12.63 16.93
C LYS A 138 3.60 -11.62 15.80
N VAL A 139 2.89 -11.80 14.69
CA VAL A 139 2.94 -10.85 13.57
C VAL A 139 2.24 -9.55 13.92
N ARG A 140 1.06 -9.64 14.53
CA ARG A 140 0.26 -8.47 14.92
C ARG A 140 0.90 -7.65 16.03
N GLU A 141 1.52 -8.30 17.02
CA GLU A 141 2.27 -7.64 18.09
C GLU A 141 3.37 -6.73 17.53
N ARG A 142 4.15 -7.22 16.57
CA ARG A 142 5.17 -6.42 15.89
C ARG A 142 4.58 -5.24 15.09
N ALA A 143 3.41 -5.44 14.48
CA ALA A 143 2.76 -4.43 13.66
C ALA A 143 1.93 -3.41 14.46
N ALA A 144 1.63 -3.72 15.72
CA ALA A 144 0.87 -2.86 16.61
C ALA A 144 1.58 -1.53 16.86
N TRP A 145 0.80 -0.52 17.20
CA TRP A 145 1.34 0.74 17.70
C TRP A 145 1.93 0.54 19.10
N HIS A 146 3.12 1.09 19.32
CA HIS A 146 3.81 1.09 20.62
C HIS A 146 3.94 2.52 21.14
N GLU A 147 3.67 2.71 22.42
CA GLU A 147 3.83 4.02 23.07
C GLU A 147 5.29 4.50 22.95
N GLY A 148 5.46 5.78 22.58
CA GLY A 148 6.79 6.35 22.36
C GLY A 148 7.39 6.04 20.97
N GLU A 149 6.68 5.34 20.10
CA GLU A 149 7.11 5.13 18.72
C GLU A 149 7.22 6.47 17.99
N VAL A 150 8.43 6.78 17.52
CA VAL A 150 8.68 7.98 16.69
C VAL A 150 8.44 7.62 15.23
N LYS A 151 7.31 8.07 14.69
CA LYS A 151 7.01 7.95 13.27
C LYS A 151 7.69 9.06 12.49
N VAL A 152 8.22 8.74 11.31
CA VAL A 152 8.80 9.74 10.41
C VAL A 152 7.66 10.57 9.82
N PRO A 153 7.55 11.89 10.11
CA PRO A 153 6.36 12.70 9.80
C PRO A 153 5.96 12.67 8.32
N GLN A 154 6.94 12.61 7.43
CA GLN A 154 6.72 12.59 5.97
C GLN A 154 5.92 11.39 5.47
N PHE A 155 5.79 10.32 6.24
CA PHE A 155 5.03 9.14 5.87
C PHE A 155 3.63 9.09 6.49
N TYR A 156 3.32 9.98 7.42
CA TYR A 156 2.13 9.89 8.26
C TYR A 156 1.22 11.11 8.23
N THR A 157 1.67 12.22 7.62
CA THR A 157 0.85 13.42 7.53
C THR A 157 0.15 13.48 6.19
N ILE A 158 -1.14 13.18 6.18
CA ILE A 158 -2.01 13.32 5.01
C ILE A 158 -3.16 14.25 5.38
N GLU A 159 -3.44 15.23 4.52
CA GLU A 159 -4.60 16.12 4.69
C GLU A 159 -5.89 15.29 4.75
N GLY A 160 -6.62 15.39 5.86
CA GLY A 160 -7.84 14.61 6.11
C GLY A 160 -7.62 13.11 6.26
N GLY A 161 -6.37 12.66 6.29
CA GLY A 161 -6.03 11.25 6.44
C GLY A 161 -6.04 10.78 7.88
N VAL A 162 -6.58 9.60 8.12
CA VAL A 162 -6.55 8.91 9.41
C VAL A 162 -5.32 8.00 9.47
N ASN A 163 -4.14 8.56 9.22
CA ASN A 163 -2.91 7.77 9.29
C ASN A 163 -2.36 7.63 10.72
N ASP A 164 -3.05 8.23 11.65
CA ASP A 164 -2.69 8.19 13.06
C ASP A 164 -3.52 7.11 13.79
N THR A 165 -3.54 5.92 13.21
CA THR A 165 -4.14 4.78 13.89
C THR A 165 -3.17 4.30 14.98
N HIS A 166 -3.51 4.57 16.20
CA HIS A 166 -2.87 4.02 17.38
C HIS A 166 -3.52 2.68 17.75
N SER A 167 -3.54 1.75 16.81
CA SER A 167 -4.06 0.41 17.07
C SER A 167 -3.09 -0.36 17.94
N THR A 168 -3.36 -0.40 19.23
CA THR A 168 -2.57 -1.15 20.19
C THR A 168 -2.67 -2.65 19.95
N TYR A 169 -1.72 -3.42 20.46
CA TYR A 169 -1.76 -4.88 20.36
C TYR A 169 -3.08 -5.45 20.90
N ASP A 170 -3.58 -4.93 22.03
CA ASP A 170 -4.85 -5.38 22.61
C ASP A 170 -6.05 -5.14 21.70
N ALA A 171 -6.01 -4.09 20.89
CA ALA A 171 -7.07 -3.78 19.93
C ALA A 171 -7.05 -4.68 18.69
N ILE A 172 -5.89 -5.21 18.31
CA ILE A 172 -5.73 -5.97 17.07
C ILE A 172 -5.46 -7.47 17.24
N LYS A 173 -5.12 -7.93 18.46
CA LYS A 173 -4.90 -9.35 18.72
C LYS A 173 -6.15 -10.18 18.40
N VAL A 174 -5.95 -11.42 17.95
CA VAL A 174 -7.02 -12.39 17.74
C VAL A 174 -7.04 -13.43 18.84
N THR A 175 -8.23 -13.98 19.08
CA THR A 175 -8.44 -15.07 20.04
C THR A 175 -8.73 -16.37 19.33
N GLU A 176 -8.53 -17.50 20.01
CA GLU A 176 -8.95 -18.81 19.55
C GLU A 176 -10.42 -18.83 19.12
N ALA A 177 -11.31 -18.25 19.93
CA ALA A 177 -12.73 -18.22 19.64
C ALA A 177 -13.08 -17.47 18.35
N GLN A 178 -12.38 -16.38 18.05
CA GLN A 178 -12.56 -15.65 16.80
C GLN A 178 -12.12 -16.52 15.60
N LEU A 179 -10.96 -17.18 15.67
CA LEU A 179 -10.48 -18.04 14.61
C LEU A 179 -11.38 -19.26 14.37
N ARG A 180 -11.92 -19.82 15.43
CA ARG A 180 -12.85 -20.98 15.37
C ARG A 180 -14.18 -20.63 14.72
N ASN A 181 -14.67 -19.40 14.89
CA ASN A 181 -15.98 -18.93 14.44
C ASN A 181 -15.93 -18.18 13.10
N THR A 182 -14.83 -18.20 12.37
CA THR A 182 -14.69 -17.60 11.04
C THR A 182 -14.33 -18.64 10.00
N ASP A 183 -14.45 -18.30 8.71
CA ASP A 183 -13.77 -19.08 7.67
C ASP A 183 -12.27 -18.89 7.86
N PHE A 184 -11.64 -19.90 8.44
CA PHE A 184 -10.23 -19.82 8.81
C PHE A 184 -9.30 -19.66 7.60
N VAL A 185 -9.65 -20.23 6.46
CA VAL A 185 -8.85 -20.09 5.23
C VAL A 185 -8.93 -18.65 4.71
N GLU A 186 -10.13 -18.09 4.66
CA GLU A 186 -10.33 -16.68 4.28
C GLU A 186 -9.59 -15.74 5.24
N PHE A 187 -9.71 -15.98 6.54
CA PHE A 187 -8.98 -15.21 7.56
C PHE A 187 -7.46 -15.24 7.30
N MET A 188 -6.89 -16.43 7.04
CA MET A 188 -5.45 -16.57 6.79
C MET A 188 -5.04 -15.91 5.46
N LEU A 189 -5.88 -15.97 4.43
CA LEU A 189 -5.63 -15.26 3.17
C LEU A 189 -5.59 -13.74 3.38
N ASP A 190 -6.49 -13.20 4.19
CA ASP A 190 -6.50 -11.78 4.55
C ASP A 190 -5.27 -11.39 5.35
N GLU A 191 -4.90 -12.18 6.35
CA GLU A 191 -3.74 -11.92 7.18
C GLU A 191 -2.43 -11.95 6.38
N ARG A 192 -2.26 -12.95 5.52
CA ARG A 192 -1.14 -13.04 4.59
C ARG A 192 -1.15 -11.88 3.59
N GLY A 193 -2.32 -11.48 3.12
CA GLY A 193 -2.47 -10.32 2.24
C GLY A 193 -1.98 -9.02 2.87
N ARG A 194 -2.31 -8.79 4.15
CA ARG A 194 -1.83 -7.60 4.89
C ARG A 194 -0.31 -7.63 5.12
N GLU A 195 0.21 -8.74 5.59
CA GLU A 195 1.62 -8.87 5.96
C GLU A 195 2.54 -8.92 4.73
N LEU A 196 2.16 -9.67 3.70
CA LEU A 196 3.02 -10.03 2.56
C LEU A 196 2.69 -9.23 1.29
N LEU A 197 1.95 -8.13 1.40
CA LEU A 197 1.62 -7.28 0.27
C LEU A 197 2.88 -6.92 -0.53
N GLY A 198 2.87 -7.23 -1.83
CA GLY A 198 3.98 -6.97 -2.74
C GLY A 198 5.13 -7.99 -2.69
N GLU A 199 5.02 -9.06 -1.91
CA GLU A 199 6.07 -10.09 -1.79
C GLU A 199 5.86 -11.29 -2.71
N THR A 200 5.03 -11.15 -3.74
CA THR A 200 4.80 -12.10 -4.84
C THR A 200 4.13 -13.44 -4.49
N CYS A 201 3.84 -13.72 -3.23
CA CYS A 201 3.26 -15.00 -2.79
C CYS A 201 1.73 -15.10 -2.93
N ARG A 202 1.04 -14.03 -3.34
CA ARG A 202 -0.44 -14.00 -3.37
C ARG A 202 -1.04 -15.00 -4.37
N TRP A 203 -0.40 -15.17 -5.51
CA TRP A 203 -0.86 -16.13 -6.52
C TRP A 203 -0.86 -17.56 -5.98
N GLU A 204 0.25 -17.98 -5.41
CA GLU A 204 0.44 -19.29 -4.81
C GLU A 204 -0.55 -19.53 -3.67
N ASP A 205 -0.78 -18.52 -2.84
CA ASP A 205 -1.74 -18.60 -1.74
C ASP A 205 -3.16 -18.85 -2.24
N LEU A 206 -3.61 -18.11 -3.22
CA LEU A 206 -4.96 -18.27 -3.77
C LEU A 206 -5.14 -19.61 -4.51
N VAL A 207 -4.10 -20.08 -5.19
CA VAL A 207 -4.13 -21.33 -5.92
C VAL A 207 -4.17 -22.54 -4.95
N ARG A 208 -3.25 -22.60 -3.97
CA ARG A 208 -3.17 -23.72 -3.02
C ARG A 208 -4.40 -23.82 -2.09
N THR A 209 -5.12 -22.73 -1.91
CA THR A 209 -6.35 -22.67 -1.11
C THR A 209 -7.62 -22.85 -1.96
N GLU A 210 -7.47 -23.02 -3.27
CA GLU A 210 -8.57 -23.13 -4.25
C GLU A 210 -9.47 -21.90 -4.33
N LYS A 211 -9.01 -20.75 -3.80
CA LYS A 211 -9.75 -19.48 -3.77
C LYS A 211 -9.46 -18.56 -4.96
N PHE A 212 -8.60 -18.96 -5.88
CA PHE A 212 -8.12 -18.12 -6.97
C PHE A 212 -9.27 -17.54 -7.81
N TYR A 213 -10.17 -18.40 -8.31
CA TYR A 213 -11.27 -17.96 -9.16
C TYR A 213 -12.22 -16.99 -8.44
N GLU A 214 -12.66 -17.36 -7.24
CA GLU A 214 -13.59 -16.60 -6.42
C GLU A 214 -13.02 -15.21 -6.09
N TRP A 215 -11.78 -15.16 -5.63
CA TRP A 215 -11.14 -13.92 -5.24
C TRP A 215 -10.83 -13.00 -6.41
N VAL A 216 -10.32 -13.55 -7.52
CA VAL A 216 -10.05 -12.74 -8.71
C VAL A 216 -11.35 -12.19 -9.26
N LYS A 217 -12.40 -12.98 -9.34
CA LYS A 217 -13.72 -12.51 -9.78
C LYS A 217 -14.29 -11.39 -8.90
N THR A 218 -14.07 -11.48 -7.58
CA THR A 218 -14.60 -10.54 -6.61
C THR A 218 -13.80 -9.23 -6.57
N PHE A 219 -12.46 -9.33 -6.59
CA PHE A 219 -11.58 -8.20 -6.30
C PHE A 219 -10.85 -7.63 -7.51
N ASN A 220 -10.92 -8.28 -8.67
CA ASN A 220 -10.30 -7.79 -9.90
C ASN A 220 -11.33 -7.71 -11.04
N PRO A 221 -12.11 -6.63 -11.12
CA PRO A 221 -13.14 -6.46 -12.14
C PRO A 221 -12.59 -6.42 -13.58
N ASP A 222 -11.28 -6.15 -13.73
CA ASP A 222 -10.61 -6.08 -15.04
C ASP A 222 -10.13 -7.46 -15.53
N ALA A 223 -10.26 -8.50 -14.72
CA ALA A 223 -9.88 -9.86 -15.09
C ALA A 223 -10.87 -10.46 -16.11
N THR A 224 -10.65 -10.15 -17.39
CA THR A 224 -11.43 -10.72 -18.48
C THR A 224 -10.90 -12.11 -18.86
N GLY A 225 -11.79 -13.01 -19.23
CA GLY A 225 -11.42 -14.39 -19.65
C GLY A 225 -11.16 -15.37 -18.51
N LEU A 226 -11.39 -14.95 -17.25
CA LEU A 226 -11.31 -15.85 -16.10
C LEU A 226 -12.40 -16.92 -16.20
N LYS A 227 -11.99 -18.19 -16.03
CA LYS A 227 -12.90 -19.35 -16.10
C LYS A 227 -12.79 -20.17 -14.82
N GLU A 228 -13.93 -20.67 -14.34
CA GLU A 228 -14.02 -21.43 -13.08
C GLU A 228 -13.14 -22.70 -13.06
N PHE A 229 -12.89 -23.30 -14.22
CA PHE A 229 -12.05 -24.48 -14.33
C PHE A 229 -10.54 -24.19 -14.41
N HIS A 230 -10.11 -22.93 -14.32
CA HIS A 230 -8.69 -22.61 -14.16
C HIS A 230 -8.20 -23.01 -12.77
N LYS A 231 -8.42 -24.31 -12.44
CA LYS A 231 -7.80 -24.94 -11.29
C LYS A 231 -6.46 -25.53 -11.73
N LEU A 232 -5.45 -25.42 -10.87
CA LEU A 232 -4.24 -26.18 -11.10
C LEU A 232 -4.62 -27.67 -11.08
N LEU A 233 -4.24 -28.36 -12.15
CA LEU A 233 -4.26 -29.82 -12.13
C LEU A 233 -3.24 -30.28 -11.08
N PRO A 234 -3.58 -31.24 -10.23
CA PRO A 234 -2.56 -31.85 -9.38
C PRO A 234 -1.45 -32.42 -10.27
N VAL A 235 -0.22 -32.05 -9.93
CA VAL A 235 0.98 -32.57 -10.57
C VAL A 235 1.19 -34.00 -10.10
#